data_7a133bc67871b7b458be92d0615f2102
#
_entry.id   7a133bc67871b7b458be92d0615f2102
#
_cell.length_a   1.000
_cell.length_b   1.000
_cell.length_c   1.000
_cell.angle_alpha   90.00
_cell.angle_beta   90.00
_cell.angle_gamma   90.00
#
_symmetry.space_group_name_H-M   'P 1'
#
loop_
_entity.id
_entity.type
_entity.pdbx_description
1 polymer ?
#
loop_
_entity_poly.entity_id
_entity_poly.type
_entity_poly.pdbx_seq_one_letter_code
_entity_poly.pdbx_strand_id
1 'polypeptide(L)'
;MSYRLRDNVNSQWVEAANALRGKKARRRIVAYVESYDDIYFWRTVLSRFEDDRRYFEVMLPSKMNLTRGKKSVLMNFIRGERIEERGERIEERGERKEERGKRKEERLGDSMIACVDADYDYLIQGATDQSRKVLQSPYVFHTYVYAIENYQCYAPSLHDVCVAVTLNDHRIFDFRDYFARFSEAIFPLFVWSIMFYRNGNYPRFSISDFNRIADPGGFTVQNPDASLNNVKRKVGVKIRELQRQYPNAKDEYLHTKDDLRRLGVTPQSTYLYIQGHHLFDTVVAPILTKVCNQLRQERQTEIYHAQAHRTQKRNEMSCYENSRQDIKTMLKKNTGYQQCPLFIRLQGDVERYLKKINASANAATPEPAEASADQD
;
A
#
# COMPACT_ATOMS: atom_id res chain seq x y z
N MET A 1 -27.96 8.41 -23.45
CA MET A 1 -27.12 8.49 -22.23
C MET A 1 -26.05 9.53 -22.49
N SER A 2 -26.09 10.62 -21.74
CA SER A 2 -25.07 11.72 -21.87
C SER A 2 -23.79 11.27 -21.22
N TYR A 3 -22.76 10.92 -22.00
CA TYR A 3 -21.40 10.71 -21.52
C TYR A 3 -20.81 12.04 -21.06
N ARG A 4 -20.48 12.17 -19.78
CA ARG A 4 -19.77 13.36 -19.30
C ARG A 4 -18.31 13.29 -19.76
N LEU A 5 -17.75 14.41 -20.23
CA LEU A 5 -16.36 14.52 -20.72
C LEU A 5 -15.33 13.94 -19.75
N ARG A 6 -15.55 14.14 -18.42
CA ARG A 6 -14.67 13.64 -17.36
C ARG A 6 -14.60 12.10 -17.22
N ASP A 7 -15.55 11.36 -17.81
CA ASP A 7 -15.61 9.91 -17.72
C ASP A 7 -14.71 9.21 -18.74
N ASN A 8 -14.19 9.98 -19.72
CA ASN A 8 -13.30 9.52 -20.79
C ASN A 8 -11.89 10.13 -20.74
N VAL A 9 -11.50 10.74 -19.62
CA VAL A 9 -10.15 11.30 -19.46
C VAL A 9 -9.13 10.17 -19.47
N ASN A 10 -8.11 10.29 -20.32
CA ASN A 10 -6.96 9.40 -20.43
C ASN A 10 -5.65 10.22 -20.42
N SER A 11 -4.49 9.56 -20.46
CA SER A 11 -3.19 10.23 -20.45
C SER A 11 -3.04 11.25 -21.59
N GLN A 12 -3.53 10.93 -22.78
CA GLN A 12 -3.45 11.83 -23.94
C GLN A 12 -4.23 13.13 -23.71
N TRP A 13 -5.39 13.07 -23.03
CA TRP A 13 -6.15 14.27 -22.65
C TRP A 13 -5.40 15.15 -21.64
N VAL A 14 -4.72 14.52 -20.68
CA VAL A 14 -3.89 15.27 -19.72
C VAL A 14 -2.68 15.88 -20.43
N GLU A 15 -2.09 15.17 -21.37
CA GLU A 15 -0.98 15.67 -22.21
C GLU A 15 -1.41 16.85 -23.09
N ALA A 16 -2.55 16.72 -23.78
CA ALA A 16 -3.11 17.82 -24.55
C ALA A 16 -3.40 19.04 -23.68
N ALA A 17 -3.96 18.86 -22.48
CA ALA A 17 -4.19 19.93 -21.54
C ALA A 17 -2.87 20.56 -21.03
N ASN A 18 -1.83 19.76 -20.83
CA ASN A 18 -0.48 20.26 -20.51
C ASN A 18 0.13 21.07 -21.67
N ALA A 19 -0.06 20.63 -22.92
CA ALA A 19 0.43 21.34 -24.11
C ALA A 19 -0.24 22.70 -24.34
N LEU A 20 -1.49 22.86 -23.93
CA LEU A 20 -2.22 24.14 -24.00
C LEU A 20 -1.77 25.15 -22.94
N ARG A 21 -1.02 24.72 -21.93
CA ARG A 21 -0.45 25.62 -20.91
C ARG A 21 0.78 26.34 -21.47
N GLY A 22 1.05 27.55 -20.98
CA GLY A 22 2.24 28.30 -21.40
C GLY A 22 3.55 27.52 -21.15
N LYS A 23 4.58 27.76 -21.96
CA LYS A 23 5.87 27.05 -21.92
C LYS A 23 6.55 27.00 -20.54
N LYS A 24 6.21 27.92 -19.64
CA LYS A 24 6.71 27.97 -18.24
C LYS A 24 5.80 27.22 -17.24
N ALA A 25 4.67 26.67 -17.67
CA ALA A 25 3.76 25.98 -16.76
C ALA A 25 4.25 24.55 -16.48
N ARG A 26 4.24 24.18 -15.20
CA ARG A 26 4.58 22.82 -14.75
C ARG A 26 3.64 21.79 -15.39
N ARG A 27 4.19 20.69 -15.89
CA ARG A 27 3.43 19.55 -16.42
C ARG A 27 2.71 18.86 -15.27
N ARG A 28 1.40 18.64 -15.40
CA ARG A 28 0.60 17.88 -14.46
C ARG A 28 0.69 16.39 -14.77
N ILE A 29 0.96 15.56 -13.76
CA ILE A 29 0.82 14.10 -13.81
C ILE A 29 -0.29 13.73 -12.82
N VAL A 30 -1.33 13.06 -13.31
CA VAL A 30 -2.46 12.62 -12.48
C VAL A 30 -2.15 11.24 -11.92
N ALA A 31 -2.21 11.11 -10.59
CA ALA A 31 -2.02 9.85 -9.87
C ALA A 31 -3.35 9.42 -9.24
N TYR A 32 -3.95 8.35 -9.75
CA TYR A 32 -5.18 7.81 -9.20
C TYR A 32 -4.92 6.82 -8.08
N VAL A 33 -5.67 6.95 -6.99
CA VAL A 33 -5.60 6.11 -5.79
C VAL A 33 -6.94 5.43 -5.51
N GLU A 34 -6.94 4.42 -4.64
CA GLU A 34 -8.10 3.56 -4.37
C GLU A 34 -9.12 4.22 -3.42
N SER A 35 -8.60 4.94 -2.40
CA SER A 35 -9.41 5.53 -1.33
C SER A 35 -8.91 6.91 -0.91
N TYR A 36 -9.68 7.60 -0.07
CA TYR A 36 -9.28 8.89 0.51
C TYR A 36 -8.08 8.76 1.46
N ASP A 37 -7.96 7.63 2.17
CA ASP A 37 -6.84 7.38 3.09
C ASP A 37 -5.50 7.27 2.34
N ASP A 38 -5.52 6.83 1.08
CA ASP A 38 -4.34 6.68 0.23
C ASP A 38 -3.75 8.01 -0.26
N ILE A 39 -4.57 9.07 -0.33
CA ILE A 39 -4.13 10.36 -0.89
C ILE A 39 -2.91 10.91 -0.15
N TYR A 40 -2.92 10.88 1.18
CA TYR A 40 -1.80 11.42 1.97
C TYR A 40 -0.53 10.59 1.80
N PHE A 41 -0.65 9.26 1.80
CA PHE A 41 0.48 8.35 1.60
C PHE A 41 1.12 8.57 0.22
N TRP A 42 0.33 8.49 -0.84
CA TRP A 42 0.85 8.65 -2.21
C TRP A 42 1.33 10.08 -2.47
N ARG A 43 0.71 11.09 -1.84
CA ARG A 43 1.25 12.45 -1.87
C ARG A 43 2.65 12.51 -1.25
N THR A 44 2.87 11.81 -0.12
CA THR A 44 4.19 11.72 0.53
C THR A 44 5.23 11.02 -0.37
N VAL A 45 4.83 9.96 -1.11
CA VAL A 45 5.71 9.30 -2.08
C VAL A 45 6.09 10.24 -3.23
N LEU A 46 5.09 10.86 -3.87
CA LEU A 46 5.23 11.53 -5.15
C LEU A 46 5.77 12.96 -5.04
N SER A 47 5.47 13.70 -3.95
CA SER A 47 5.91 15.09 -3.77
C SER A 47 7.42 15.28 -3.80
N ARG A 48 8.19 14.25 -3.45
CA ARG A 48 9.67 14.28 -3.50
C ARG A 48 10.24 14.38 -4.93
N PHE A 49 9.41 14.04 -5.92
CA PHE A 49 9.77 14.03 -7.35
C PHE A 49 9.20 15.22 -8.11
N GLU A 50 8.59 16.17 -7.40
CA GLU A 50 8.15 17.43 -8.00
C GLU A 50 9.33 18.39 -8.19
N ASP A 51 9.29 19.10 -9.31
CA ASP A 51 10.30 20.08 -9.68
C ASP A 51 9.65 21.25 -10.43
N ASP A 52 10.45 22.15 -10.99
CA ASP A 52 9.97 23.30 -11.78
C ASP A 52 9.29 22.88 -13.10
N ARG A 53 9.45 21.63 -13.52
CA ARG A 53 8.91 21.10 -14.79
C ARG A 53 7.62 20.32 -14.58
N ARG A 54 7.40 19.71 -13.39
CA ARG A 54 6.26 18.82 -13.14
C ARG A 54 5.75 18.87 -11.71
N TYR A 55 4.49 18.46 -11.54
CA TYR A 55 3.88 18.19 -10.24
C TYR A 55 2.89 17.03 -10.36
N PHE A 56 2.59 16.39 -9.22
CA PHE A 56 1.62 15.31 -9.15
C PHE A 56 0.30 15.77 -8.52
N GLU A 57 -0.79 15.39 -9.14
CA GLU A 57 -2.12 15.57 -8.58
C GLU A 57 -2.68 14.20 -8.19
N VAL A 58 -2.71 13.94 -6.86
CA VAL A 58 -3.19 12.67 -6.31
C VAL A 58 -4.69 12.77 -6.06
N MET A 59 -5.47 11.90 -6.69
CA MET A 59 -6.92 11.99 -6.63
C MET A 59 -7.61 10.62 -6.83
N LEU A 60 -8.89 10.56 -6.45
CA LEU A 60 -9.73 9.41 -6.75
C LEU A 60 -10.24 9.48 -8.19
N PRO A 61 -10.45 8.32 -8.87
CA PRO A 61 -11.14 8.30 -10.14
C PRO A 61 -12.55 8.89 -10.04
N SER A 62 -12.97 9.63 -11.06
CA SER A 62 -14.35 10.12 -11.13
C SER A 62 -15.32 8.94 -11.15
N LYS A 63 -16.32 8.94 -10.28
CA LYS A 63 -17.22 7.81 -10.10
C LYS A 63 -18.50 7.99 -10.91
N MET A 64 -18.75 7.07 -11.84
CA MET A 64 -20.12 6.81 -12.30
C MET A 64 -20.87 5.85 -11.34
N ASN A 65 -20.13 4.97 -10.65
CA ASN A 65 -20.66 4.06 -9.63
C ASN A 65 -19.80 4.16 -8.37
N LEU A 66 -20.40 4.14 -7.18
CA LEU A 66 -19.75 4.28 -5.88
C LEU A 66 -18.85 3.07 -5.46
N THR A 67 -18.39 2.27 -6.41
CA THR A 67 -17.46 1.16 -6.14
C THR A 67 -16.08 1.71 -5.78
N ARG A 68 -15.57 1.35 -4.59
CA ARG A 68 -14.23 1.71 -4.10
C ARG A 68 -13.25 0.55 -4.29
N GLY A 69 -11.94 0.85 -4.22
CA GLY A 69 -10.87 -0.15 -4.19
C GLY A 69 -10.14 -0.36 -5.51
N LYS A 70 -9.08 -1.15 -5.47
CA LYS A 70 -8.15 -1.47 -6.56
C LYS A 70 -8.85 -1.83 -7.87
N LYS A 71 -9.86 -2.69 -7.81
CA LYS A 71 -10.61 -3.11 -8.99
C LYS A 71 -11.25 -1.93 -9.71
N SER A 72 -11.76 -0.92 -8.96
CA SER A 72 -12.34 0.30 -9.56
C SER A 72 -11.27 1.14 -10.27
N VAL A 73 -10.10 1.30 -9.65
CA VAL A 73 -8.97 2.03 -10.26
C VAL A 73 -8.50 1.31 -11.52
N LEU A 74 -8.19 0.02 -11.43
CA LEU A 74 -7.67 -0.75 -12.55
C LEU A 74 -8.70 -0.95 -13.66
N MET A 75 -9.99 -1.21 -13.35
CA MET A 75 -11.03 -1.40 -14.38
C MET A 75 -11.37 -0.12 -15.12
N ASN A 76 -11.29 1.06 -14.48
CA ASN A 76 -11.51 2.32 -15.18
C ASN A 76 -10.46 2.60 -16.25
N PHE A 77 -9.26 2.01 -16.12
CA PHE A 77 -8.12 2.26 -17.02
C PHE A 77 -7.82 1.11 -17.98
N ILE A 78 -8.37 -0.10 -17.71
CA ILE A 78 -8.08 -1.32 -18.49
C ILE A 78 -9.37 -1.82 -19.21
N ARG A 79 -10.38 -0.98 -19.42
CA ARG A 79 -11.58 -1.34 -20.15
C ARG A 79 -11.28 -1.52 -21.64
N GLY A 80 -10.66 -2.67 -21.98
CA GLY A 80 -10.40 -3.11 -23.35
C GLY A 80 -10.82 -4.56 -23.62
N GLU A 81 -11.33 -5.29 -22.61
CA GLU A 81 -11.90 -6.63 -22.80
C GLU A 81 -13.37 -6.62 -22.38
N ARG A 82 -14.28 -6.45 -23.35
CA ARG A 82 -15.61 -7.01 -23.21
C ARG A 82 -15.43 -8.53 -23.19
N ILE A 83 -15.76 -9.13 -22.06
CA ILE A 83 -16.08 -10.55 -21.99
C ILE A 83 -17.36 -10.71 -22.82
N GLU A 84 -17.22 -11.20 -24.03
CA GLU A 84 -18.31 -11.85 -24.74
C GLU A 84 -18.47 -13.23 -24.13
N GLU A 85 -19.22 -13.33 -23.03
CA GLU A 85 -19.87 -14.56 -22.61
C GLU A 85 -21.38 -14.32 -22.55
N ARG A 86 -22.00 -14.60 -23.62
CA ARG A 86 -23.22 -15.40 -23.85
C ARG A 86 -23.69 -15.21 -25.29
N GLY A 87 -23.23 -16.14 -26.11
CA GLY A 87 -23.81 -16.33 -27.41
C GLY A 87 -25.15 -17.05 -27.32
N GLU A 88 -26.15 -16.54 -27.97
CA GLU A 88 -27.16 -17.36 -28.60
C GLU A 88 -27.26 -16.92 -30.07
N ARG A 89 -27.20 -17.94 -30.93
CA ARG A 89 -27.33 -17.87 -32.38
C ARG A 89 -28.55 -17.07 -32.79
N ILE A 90 -28.38 -16.12 -33.70
CA ILE A 90 -29.36 -15.88 -34.78
C ILE A 90 -28.56 -15.58 -36.03
N GLU A 91 -28.85 -16.38 -37.06
CA GLU A 91 -28.27 -16.37 -38.40
C GLU A 91 -28.75 -15.21 -39.26
N GLU A 92 -27.85 -14.81 -40.16
CA GLU A 92 -28.07 -14.23 -41.48
C GLU A 92 -28.64 -12.81 -41.65
N ARG A 93 -27.81 -11.92 -42.06
CA ARG A 93 -27.78 -11.24 -43.37
C ARG A 93 -26.57 -10.32 -43.49
N GLY A 94 -25.86 -10.49 -44.62
CA GLY A 94 -24.62 -9.82 -44.90
C GLY A 94 -24.71 -8.31 -45.03
N GLU A 95 -23.75 -7.66 -44.47
CA GLU A 95 -23.14 -6.42 -44.95
C GLU A 95 -21.72 -6.36 -44.39
N ARG A 96 -20.71 -6.30 -45.31
CA ARG A 96 -19.32 -6.04 -45.02
C ARG A 96 -19.23 -4.69 -44.30
N LYS A 97 -19.13 -4.69 -42.97
CA LYS A 97 -18.60 -3.57 -42.21
C LYS A 97 -17.11 -3.82 -41.98
N GLU A 98 -16.32 -2.94 -42.58
CA GLU A 98 -14.89 -2.82 -42.33
C GLU A 98 -14.61 -2.93 -40.83
N GLU A 99 -13.87 -3.96 -40.47
CA GLU A 99 -13.22 -4.05 -39.15
C GLU A 99 -12.19 -2.92 -39.04
N ARG A 100 -12.63 -1.74 -38.65
CA ARG A 100 -11.74 -0.78 -37.97
C ARG A 100 -11.39 -1.41 -36.65
N GLY A 101 -10.22 -2.05 -36.59
CA GLY A 101 -9.62 -2.53 -35.35
C GLY A 101 -9.62 -1.40 -34.34
N LYS A 102 -10.55 -1.44 -33.37
CA LYS A 102 -10.50 -0.58 -32.19
C LYS A 102 -9.24 -0.93 -31.43
N ARG A 103 -8.16 -0.16 -31.66
CA ARG A 103 -7.00 -0.14 -30.78
C ARG A 103 -7.53 0.06 -29.36
N LYS A 104 -7.22 -0.88 -28.47
CA LYS A 104 -7.48 -0.76 -27.03
C LYS A 104 -6.74 0.48 -26.56
N GLU A 105 -7.44 1.58 -26.28
CA GLU A 105 -6.84 2.77 -25.72
C GLU A 105 -6.51 2.48 -24.26
N GLU A 106 -5.22 2.26 -23.97
CA GLU A 106 -4.73 2.30 -22.60
C GLU A 106 -4.94 3.73 -22.08
N ARG A 107 -5.69 3.88 -21.00
CA ARG A 107 -5.94 5.20 -20.40
C ARG A 107 -4.78 5.70 -19.59
N LEU A 108 -3.96 4.79 -19.02
CA LEU A 108 -2.72 5.12 -18.33
C LEU A 108 -1.61 5.45 -19.32
N GLY A 109 -0.68 6.29 -18.90
CA GLY A 109 0.42 6.74 -19.73
C GLY A 109 1.31 7.76 -19.01
N ASP A 110 2.14 8.46 -19.75
CA ASP A 110 3.16 9.39 -19.25
C ASP A 110 2.60 10.58 -18.43
N SER A 111 1.31 10.85 -18.49
CA SER A 111 0.68 11.92 -17.70
C SER A 111 -0.43 11.41 -16.78
N MET A 112 -0.61 10.09 -16.71
CA MET A 112 -1.65 9.46 -15.89
C MET A 112 -1.20 8.10 -15.37
N ILE A 113 -1.04 7.97 -14.05
CA ILE A 113 -0.59 6.76 -13.37
C ILE A 113 -1.64 6.25 -12.40
N ALA A 114 -1.57 4.97 -12.06
CA ALA A 114 -2.37 4.34 -11.01
C ALA A 114 -1.47 3.96 -9.82
N CYS A 115 -1.94 4.25 -8.62
CA CYS A 115 -1.24 3.99 -7.36
C CYS A 115 -2.15 3.12 -6.51
N VAL A 116 -1.74 1.89 -6.23
CA VAL A 116 -2.60 0.86 -5.63
C VAL A 116 -1.90 0.13 -4.48
N ASP A 117 -2.70 -0.49 -3.62
CA ASP A 117 -2.18 -1.44 -2.65
C ASP A 117 -1.71 -2.72 -3.36
N ALA A 118 -0.65 -3.35 -2.89
CA ALA A 118 -0.20 -4.60 -3.47
C ALA A 118 -1.16 -5.76 -3.17
N ASP A 119 -1.84 -5.75 -2.01
CA ASP A 119 -2.50 -6.93 -1.46
C ASP A 119 -1.57 -8.15 -1.53
N TYR A 120 -2.04 -9.26 -2.13
CA TYR A 120 -1.18 -10.40 -2.45
C TYR A 120 -0.69 -10.41 -3.90
N ASP A 121 -1.06 -9.43 -4.74
CA ASP A 121 -0.72 -9.41 -6.17
C ASP A 121 0.80 -9.47 -6.39
N TYR A 122 1.58 -8.76 -5.56
CA TYR A 122 3.04 -8.84 -5.59
C TYR A 122 3.57 -10.23 -5.21
N LEU A 123 2.95 -10.91 -4.24
CA LEU A 123 3.43 -12.21 -3.75
C LEU A 123 3.03 -13.38 -4.65
N ILE A 124 1.91 -13.27 -5.37
CA ILE A 124 1.43 -14.33 -6.27
C ILE A 124 1.99 -14.23 -7.70
N GLN A 125 2.76 -13.18 -8.01
CA GLN A 125 3.59 -13.05 -9.22
C GLN A 125 2.85 -13.40 -10.52
N GLY A 126 1.66 -12.83 -10.71
CA GLY A 126 0.89 -12.99 -11.94
C GLY A 126 0.00 -14.24 -11.99
N ALA A 127 -0.22 -14.94 -10.87
CA ALA A 127 -1.14 -16.08 -10.81
C ALA A 127 -2.59 -15.69 -11.14
N THR A 128 -2.97 -14.43 -10.96
CA THR A 128 -4.27 -13.88 -11.35
C THR A 128 -4.11 -12.81 -12.42
N ASP A 129 -5.19 -12.54 -13.19
CA ASP A 129 -5.20 -11.45 -14.17
C ASP A 129 -4.93 -10.08 -13.54
N GLN A 130 -5.46 -9.86 -12.33
CA GLN A 130 -5.23 -8.63 -11.58
C GLN A 130 -3.75 -8.48 -11.23
N SER A 131 -3.12 -9.53 -10.68
CA SER A 131 -1.70 -9.53 -10.36
C SER A 131 -0.83 -9.28 -11.59
N ARG A 132 -1.15 -9.91 -12.73
CA ARG A 132 -0.45 -9.64 -14.00
C ARG A 132 -0.53 -8.16 -14.39
N LYS A 133 -1.71 -7.56 -14.33
CA LYS A 133 -1.93 -6.15 -14.68
C LYS A 133 -1.17 -5.20 -13.76
N VAL A 134 -1.18 -5.47 -12.45
CA VAL A 134 -0.45 -4.66 -11.46
C VAL A 134 1.06 -4.71 -11.71
N LEU A 135 1.61 -5.89 -12.02
CA LEU A 135 3.05 -6.09 -12.09
C LEU A 135 3.66 -5.77 -13.48
N GLN A 136 2.87 -5.84 -14.56
CA GLN A 136 3.39 -5.67 -15.92
C GLN A 136 3.24 -4.25 -16.45
N SER A 137 2.30 -3.46 -15.93
CA SER A 137 2.10 -2.09 -16.39
C SER A 137 3.19 -1.15 -15.85
N PRO A 138 3.90 -0.41 -16.71
CA PRO A 138 4.90 0.57 -16.27
C PRO A 138 4.28 1.83 -15.65
N TYR A 139 2.96 1.95 -15.66
CA TYR A 139 2.19 3.09 -15.15
C TYR A 139 1.37 2.75 -13.91
N VAL A 140 1.55 1.54 -13.36
CA VAL A 140 0.91 1.11 -12.13
C VAL A 140 1.97 0.95 -11.04
N PHE A 141 1.83 1.72 -9.97
CA PHE A 141 2.69 1.66 -8.79
C PHE A 141 1.96 0.98 -7.66
N HIS A 142 2.62 0.06 -6.97
CA HIS A 142 2.03 -0.67 -5.85
C HIS A 142 2.92 -0.61 -4.61
N THR A 143 2.32 -0.84 -3.44
CA THR A 143 2.99 -0.62 -2.16
C THR A 143 4.13 -1.60 -1.84
N TYR A 144 4.26 -2.75 -2.52
CA TYR A 144 5.12 -3.90 -2.17
C TYR A 144 4.72 -4.61 -0.86
N VAL A 145 4.41 -3.88 0.20
CA VAL A 145 3.71 -4.39 1.39
C VAL A 145 2.24 -4.63 1.05
N TYR A 146 1.49 -5.29 1.94
CA TYR A 146 0.07 -5.61 1.63
C TYR A 146 -0.72 -4.35 1.27
N ALA A 147 -0.72 -3.33 2.14
CA ALA A 147 -1.43 -2.07 1.96
C ALA A 147 -0.69 -0.92 2.66
N ILE A 148 -1.16 0.32 2.50
CA ILE A 148 -0.54 1.51 3.13
C ILE A 148 -0.47 1.39 4.65
N GLU A 149 -1.45 0.73 5.31
CA GLU A 149 -1.47 0.53 6.76
C GLU A 149 -0.24 -0.26 7.23
N ASN A 150 0.31 -1.17 6.42
CA ASN A 150 1.52 -1.91 6.78
C ASN A 150 2.74 -0.98 6.88
N TYR A 151 2.81 0.07 6.05
CA TYR A 151 3.81 1.13 6.22
C TYR A 151 3.54 1.97 7.47
N GLN A 152 2.29 2.40 7.68
CA GLN A 152 1.92 3.17 8.88
C GLN A 152 2.27 2.41 10.17
N CYS A 153 2.18 1.08 10.13
CA CYS A 153 2.53 0.15 11.21
C CYS A 153 4.00 -0.30 11.19
N TYR A 154 4.90 0.42 10.53
CA TYR A 154 6.32 0.04 10.46
C TYR A 154 6.98 0.04 11.83
N ALA A 155 7.32 -1.14 12.34
CA ALA A 155 7.76 -1.36 13.71
C ALA A 155 8.90 -0.43 14.17
N PRO A 156 9.95 -0.15 13.35
CA PRO A 156 11.02 0.76 13.74
C PRO A 156 10.60 2.18 14.09
N SER A 157 9.44 2.65 13.63
CA SER A 157 8.93 4.00 13.84
C SER A 157 7.79 4.10 14.86
N LEU A 158 7.35 2.99 15.46
CA LEU A 158 6.22 3.01 16.39
C LEU A 158 6.54 3.69 17.73
N HIS A 159 7.80 3.72 18.14
CA HIS A 159 8.21 4.51 19.31
C HIS A 159 7.95 6.00 19.08
N ASP A 160 8.29 6.53 17.90
CA ASP A 160 8.06 7.94 17.57
C ASP A 160 6.56 8.27 17.57
N VAL A 161 5.70 7.33 17.20
CA VAL A 161 4.24 7.47 17.34
C VAL A 161 3.85 7.55 18.83
N CYS A 162 4.45 6.73 19.71
CA CYS A 162 4.21 6.83 21.15
C CYS A 162 4.62 8.20 21.69
N VAL A 163 5.79 8.72 21.29
CA VAL A 163 6.26 10.04 21.68
C VAL A 163 5.28 11.12 21.23
N ALA A 164 4.86 11.09 19.97
CA ALA A 164 3.90 12.06 19.44
C ALA A 164 2.53 12.04 20.15
N VAL A 165 2.10 10.85 20.61
CA VAL A 165 0.83 10.66 21.33
C VAL A 165 0.90 11.06 22.79
N THR A 166 2.03 10.78 23.46
CA THR A 166 2.16 10.83 24.94
C THR A 166 3.04 11.94 25.44
N LEU A 167 3.82 12.58 24.54
CA LEU A 167 4.84 13.58 24.89
C LEU A 167 5.85 13.05 25.92
N ASN A 168 6.10 11.73 25.91
CA ASN A 168 7.02 11.02 26.77
C ASN A 168 7.93 10.12 25.91
N ASP A 169 9.25 10.36 25.94
CA ASP A 169 10.26 9.65 25.14
C ASP A 169 10.86 8.45 25.88
N HIS A 170 10.27 8.04 27.01
CA HIS A 170 10.75 6.87 27.73
C HIS A 170 10.47 5.58 26.94
N ARG A 171 11.52 4.75 26.75
CA ARG A 171 11.41 3.49 26.01
C ARG A 171 11.09 2.34 26.95
N ILE A 172 9.82 2.01 27.07
CA ILE A 172 9.32 0.92 27.91
C ILE A 172 9.02 -0.36 27.11
N PHE A 173 9.08 -0.32 25.77
CA PHE A 173 8.75 -1.44 24.91
C PHE A 173 9.55 -1.44 23.62
N ASP A 174 10.08 -2.61 23.23
CA ASP A 174 10.79 -2.80 21.95
C ASP A 174 9.84 -3.33 20.87
N PHE A 175 9.31 -2.41 20.07
CA PHE A 175 8.43 -2.75 18.94
C PHE A 175 9.14 -3.57 17.86
N ARG A 176 10.45 -3.33 17.62
CA ARG A 176 11.21 -4.04 16.58
C ARG A 176 11.33 -5.52 16.92
N ASP A 177 11.79 -5.81 18.14
CA ASP A 177 11.91 -7.19 18.62
C ASP A 177 10.54 -7.89 18.63
N TYR A 178 9.53 -7.25 19.20
CA TYR A 178 8.20 -7.84 19.30
C TYR A 178 7.61 -8.20 17.93
N PHE A 179 7.63 -7.28 16.96
CA PHE A 179 7.07 -7.52 15.63
C PHE A 179 7.91 -8.46 14.76
N ALA A 180 9.22 -8.53 14.98
CA ALA A 180 10.07 -9.57 14.39
C ALA A 180 9.66 -10.96 14.88
N ARG A 181 9.51 -11.15 16.18
CA ARG A 181 9.10 -12.42 16.82
C ARG A 181 7.65 -12.79 16.51
N PHE A 182 6.76 -11.79 16.42
CA PHE A 182 5.39 -11.98 15.94
C PHE A 182 5.39 -12.50 14.49
N SER A 183 6.16 -11.87 13.61
CA SER A 183 6.31 -12.26 12.21
C SER A 183 6.84 -13.68 12.08
N GLU A 184 7.87 -14.04 12.84
CA GLU A 184 8.41 -15.41 12.87
C GLU A 184 7.35 -16.43 13.28
N ALA A 185 6.52 -16.08 14.27
CA ALA A 185 5.45 -16.96 14.73
C ALA A 185 4.39 -17.24 13.66
N ILE A 186 4.02 -16.24 12.85
CA ILE A 186 2.99 -16.36 11.82
C ILE A 186 3.52 -16.82 10.47
N PHE A 187 4.83 -16.66 10.17
CA PHE A 187 5.43 -16.95 8.87
C PHE A 187 5.11 -18.35 8.32
N PRO A 188 5.21 -19.45 9.09
CA PRO A 188 4.89 -20.76 8.54
C PRO A 188 3.43 -20.90 8.08
N LEU A 189 2.50 -20.27 8.78
CA LEU A 189 1.09 -20.25 8.40
C LEU A 189 0.84 -19.31 7.21
N PHE A 190 1.58 -18.20 7.12
CA PHE A 190 1.53 -17.27 6.00
C PHE A 190 1.93 -17.95 4.68
N VAL A 191 2.95 -18.79 4.70
CA VAL A 191 3.34 -19.60 3.52
C VAL A 191 2.18 -20.46 3.02
N TRP A 192 1.46 -21.15 3.93
CA TRP A 192 0.25 -21.90 3.59
C TRP A 192 -0.83 -21.02 2.96
N SER A 193 -1.07 -19.84 3.53
CA SER A 193 -2.06 -18.88 3.02
C SER A 193 -1.74 -18.47 1.59
N ILE A 194 -0.49 -18.08 1.30
CA ILE A 194 -0.08 -17.67 -0.05
C ILE A 194 -0.12 -18.85 -1.03
N MET A 195 0.28 -20.05 -0.62
CA MET A 195 0.18 -21.26 -1.45
C MET A 195 -1.27 -21.50 -1.91
N PHE A 196 -2.22 -21.48 -0.98
CA PHE A 196 -3.65 -21.62 -1.34
C PHE A 196 -4.15 -20.48 -2.22
N TYR A 197 -3.68 -19.26 -1.97
CA TYR A 197 -4.09 -18.10 -2.75
C TYR A 197 -3.60 -18.18 -4.20
N ARG A 198 -2.35 -18.60 -4.42
CA ARG A 198 -1.77 -18.83 -5.76
C ARG A 198 -2.55 -19.85 -6.59
N ASN A 199 -3.05 -20.88 -5.94
CA ASN A 199 -3.75 -21.99 -6.59
C ASN A 199 -5.26 -21.79 -6.74
N GLY A 200 -5.78 -20.61 -6.39
CA GLY A 200 -7.23 -20.36 -6.40
C GLY A 200 -7.99 -21.13 -5.31
N ASN A 201 -7.31 -21.75 -4.37
CA ASN A 201 -7.88 -22.55 -3.28
C ASN A 201 -8.08 -21.73 -1.98
N TYR A 202 -8.06 -20.40 -2.06
CA TYR A 202 -8.25 -19.51 -0.92
C TYR A 202 -9.52 -19.76 -0.08
N PRO A 203 -10.64 -20.34 -0.59
CA PRO A 203 -11.79 -20.67 0.26
C PRO A 203 -11.48 -21.76 1.31
N ARG A 204 -10.46 -22.59 1.09
CA ARG A 204 -10.05 -23.65 2.02
C ARG A 204 -9.30 -23.12 3.24
N PHE A 205 -8.62 -22.00 3.10
CA PHE A 205 -7.97 -21.27 4.17
C PHE A 205 -7.97 -19.78 3.82
N SER A 206 -9.01 -19.09 4.30
CA SER A 206 -9.26 -17.69 3.96
C SER A 206 -8.33 -16.72 4.71
N ILE A 207 -8.24 -15.48 4.21
CA ILE A 207 -7.57 -14.37 4.93
C ILE A 207 -8.18 -14.17 6.31
N SER A 208 -9.51 -14.30 6.45
CA SER A 208 -10.20 -14.19 7.74
C SER A 208 -9.79 -15.29 8.73
N ASP A 209 -9.58 -16.53 8.24
CA ASP A 209 -9.08 -17.62 9.07
C ASP A 209 -7.64 -17.36 9.52
N PHE A 210 -6.79 -16.89 8.61
CA PHE A 210 -5.42 -16.48 8.95
C PHE A 210 -5.43 -15.39 10.02
N ASN A 211 -6.18 -14.32 9.83
CA ASN A 211 -6.26 -13.17 10.74
C ASN A 211 -6.70 -13.59 12.15
N ARG A 212 -7.73 -14.44 12.26
CA ARG A 212 -8.22 -14.96 13.55
C ARG A 212 -7.13 -15.74 14.30
N ILE A 213 -6.27 -16.47 13.58
CA ILE A 213 -5.16 -17.23 14.18
C ILE A 213 -4.02 -16.29 14.54
N ALA A 214 -3.70 -15.32 13.68
CA ALA A 214 -2.63 -14.37 13.86
C ALA A 214 -2.92 -13.30 14.94
N ASP A 215 -4.16 -13.16 15.41
CA ASP A 215 -4.52 -12.24 16.48
C ASP A 215 -3.75 -12.58 17.77
N PRO A 216 -2.89 -11.67 18.31
CA PRO A 216 -2.13 -11.90 19.53
C PRO A 216 -3.00 -11.98 20.80
N GLY A 217 -4.22 -11.41 20.77
CA GLY A 217 -5.11 -11.38 21.93
C GLY A 217 -4.59 -10.49 23.05
N GLY A 218 -4.84 -10.89 24.31
CA GLY A 218 -4.58 -10.11 25.52
C GLY A 218 -3.11 -9.71 25.76
N PHE A 219 -2.61 -8.75 24.99
CA PHE A 219 -1.28 -8.16 25.17
C PHE A 219 -1.19 -7.31 26.44
N THR A 220 -0.08 -7.46 27.18
CA THR A 220 0.31 -6.57 28.28
C THR A 220 1.80 -6.18 28.13
N VAL A 221 2.14 -4.97 28.56
CA VAL A 221 3.54 -4.48 28.48
C VAL A 221 4.46 -5.28 29.43
N GLN A 222 3.92 -5.74 30.58
CA GLN A 222 4.68 -6.48 31.58
C GLN A 222 5.00 -7.92 31.14
N ASN A 223 4.18 -8.51 30.28
CA ASN A 223 4.38 -9.87 29.77
C ASN A 223 3.99 -9.98 28.29
N PRO A 224 4.78 -9.36 27.38
CA PRO A 224 4.50 -9.41 25.96
C PRO A 224 4.62 -10.81 25.36
N ASP A 225 5.44 -11.67 25.97
CA ASP A 225 5.67 -13.05 25.53
C ASP A 225 4.43 -13.93 25.63
N ALA A 226 3.54 -13.66 26.56
CA ALA A 226 2.29 -14.41 26.68
C ALA A 226 1.44 -14.35 25.41
N SER A 227 1.35 -13.15 24.80
CA SER A 227 0.63 -12.94 23.54
C SER A 227 1.31 -13.65 22.35
N LEU A 228 2.64 -13.59 22.25
CA LEU A 228 3.42 -14.30 21.23
C LEU A 228 3.30 -15.82 21.37
N ASN A 229 3.35 -16.35 22.58
CA ASN A 229 3.17 -17.78 22.85
C ASN A 229 1.78 -18.26 22.48
N ASN A 230 0.74 -17.44 22.73
CA ASN A 230 -0.61 -17.73 22.28
C ASN A 230 -0.71 -17.83 20.74
N VAL A 231 -0.10 -16.89 19.99
CA VAL A 231 -0.05 -16.95 18.53
C VAL A 231 0.69 -18.20 18.08
N LYS A 232 1.90 -18.49 18.61
CA LYS A 232 2.69 -19.68 18.26
C LYS A 232 1.88 -20.96 18.48
N ARG A 233 1.15 -21.06 19.58
CA ARG A 233 0.28 -22.22 19.89
C ARG A 233 -0.83 -22.38 18.85
N LYS A 234 -1.59 -21.29 18.56
CA LYS A 234 -2.67 -21.30 17.57
C LYS A 234 -2.16 -21.68 16.17
N VAL A 235 -1.05 -21.07 15.75
CA VAL A 235 -0.39 -21.36 14.48
C VAL A 235 0.05 -22.83 14.41
N GLY A 236 0.69 -23.36 15.46
CA GLY A 236 1.13 -24.75 15.51
C GLY A 236 -0.04 -25.76 15.42
N VAL A 237 -1.18 -25.45 16.06
CA VAL A 237 -2.40 -26.28 15.93
C VAL A 237 -2.89 -26.29 14.48
N LYS A 238 -3.00 -25.11 13.84
CA LYS A 238 -3.52 -25.02 12.47
C LYS A 238 -2.59 -25.66 11.44
N ILE A 239 -1.27 -25.51 11.60
CA ILE A 239 -0.30 -26.17 10.70
C ILE A 239 -0.44 -27.68 10.76
N ARG A 240 -0.56 -28.28 11.95
CA ARG A 240 -0.77 -29.75 12.07
C ARG A 240 -2.09 -30.18 11.42
N GLU A 241 -3.15 -29.39 11.52
CA GLU A 241 -4.41 -29.63 10.83
C GLU A 241 -4.23 -29.60 9.31
N LEU A 242 -3.59 -28.54 8.76
CA LEU A 242 -3.34 -28.43 7.32
C LEU A 242 -2.45 -29.56 6.79
N GLN A 243 -1.42 -29.96 7.52
CA GLN A 243 -0.55 -31.07 7.13
C GLN A 243 -1.29 -32.42 7.08
N ARG A 244 -2.28 -32.64 7.97
CA ARG A 244 -3.14 -33.84 7.93
C ARG A 244 -4.11 -33.80 6.75
N GLN A 245 -4.69 -32.63 6.47
CA GLN A 245 -5.63 -32.44 5.36
C GLN A 245 -4.95 -32.49 3.98
N TYR A 246 -3.71 -32.05 3.92
CA TYR A 246 -2.93 -31.95 2.66
C TYR A 246 -1.56 -32.62 2.78
N PRO A 247 -1.50 -33.96 2.93
CA PRO A 247 -0.24 -34.69 3.19
C PRO A 247 0.77 -34.55 2.05
N ASN A 248 0.30 -34.33 0.81
CA ASN A 248 1.13 -34.21 -0.39
C ASN A 248 1.56 -32.78 -0.69
N ALA A 249 1.20 -31.78 0.12
CA ALA A 249 1.49 -30.37 -0.16
C ALA A 249 2.90 -29.92 0.26
N LYS A 250 3.76 -30.84 0.76
CA LYS A 250 5.07 -30.49 1.32
C LYS A 250 5.98 -29.80 0.30
N ASP A 251 6.08 -30.33 -0.90
CA ASP A 251 6.99 -29.81 -1.93
C ASP A 251 6.51 -28.44 -2.44
N GLU A 252 5.21 -28.30 -2.64
CA GLU A 252 4.58 -27.04 -3.01
C GLU A 252 4.73 -25.95 -1.92
N TYR A 253 4.57 -26.33 -0.65
CA TYR A 253 4.84 -25.46 0.49
C TYR A 253 6.29 -24.96 0.51
N LEU A 254 7.26 -25.86 0.30
CA LEU A 254 8.68 -25.51 0.26
C LEU A 254 8.99 -24.59 -0.93
N HIS A 255 8.47 -24.89 -2.10
CA HIS A 255 8.60 -24.03 -3.29
C HIS A 255 8.01 -22.62 -3.03
N THR A 256 6.80 -22.55 -2.48
CA THR A 256 6.17 -21.26 -2.13
C THR A 256 7.00 -20.48 -1.11
N LYS A 257 7.55 -21.15 -0.11
CA LYS A 257 8.42 -20.55 0.89
C LYS A 257 9.70 -19.95 0.28
N ASP A 258 10.31 -20.65 -0.66
CA ASP A 258 11.53 -20.17 -1.33
C ASP A 258 11.24 -19.04 -2.31
N ASP A 259 10.09 -19.06 -2.97
CA ASP A 259 9.61 -17.94 -3.78
C ASP A 259 9.40 -16.67 -2.94
N LEU A 260 8.73 -16.79 -1.81
CA LEU A 260 8.53 -15.67 -0.90
C LEU A 260 9.85 -15.06 -0.44
N ARG A 261 10.84 -15.91 -0.13
CA ARG A 261 12.20 -15.43 0.24
C ARG A 261 12.87 -14.68 -0.91
N ARG A 262 12.76 -15.18 -2.16
CA ARG A 262 13.28 -14.48 -3.35
C ARG A 262 12.61 -13.12 -3.57
N LEU A 263 11.35 -12.97 -3.20
CA LEU A 263 10.62 -11.70 -3.23
C LEU A 263 10.99 -10.75 -2.08
N GLY A 264 11.82 -11.19 -1.13
CA GLY A 264 12.26 -10.40 0.02
C GLY A 264 11.41 -10.58 1.27
N VAL A 265 10.47 -11.52 1.29
CA VAL A 265 9.70 -11.85 2.50
C VAL A 265 10.57 -12.71 3.42
N THR A 266 10.91 -12.17 4.58
CA THR A 266 11.63 -12.90 5.62
C THR A 266 10.69 -13.29 6.77
N PRO A 267 11.06 -14.30 7.58
CA PRO A 267 10.28 -14.59 8.78
C PRO A 267 10.06 -13.34 9.65
N GLN A 268 11.06 -12.47 9.80
CA GLN A 268 11.01 -11.28 10.65
C GLN A 268 10.17 -10.13 10.07
N SER A 269 9.94 -10.11 8.76
CA SER A 269 9.22 -9.04 8.06
C SER A 269 7.80 -9.42 7.63
N THR A 270 7.32 -10.62 7.98
CA THR A 270 6.02 -11.15 7.52
C THR A 270 4.84 -10.24 7.87
N TYR A 271 4.90 -9.51 8.99
CA TYR A 271 3.86 -8.57 9.40
C TYR A 271 3.59 -7.47 8.35
N LEU A 272 4.56 -7.14 7.50
CA LEU A 272 4.39 -6.18 6.42
C LEU A 272 3.52 -6.69 5.27
N TYR A 273 3.24 -7.99 5.22
CA TYR A 273 2.55 -8.63 4.10
C TYR A 273 1.20 -9.26 4.50
N ILE A 274 0.80 -9.17 5.76
CA ILE A 274 -0.55 -9.57 6.20
C ILE A 274 -1.55 -8.44 5.95
N GLN A 275 -2.84 -8.75 5.96
CA GLN A 275 -3.90 -7.77 5.68
C GLN A 275 -3.75 -6.49 6.52
N GLY A 276 -3.68 -5.33 5.84
CA GLY A 276 -3.33 -4.05 6.45
C GLY A 276 -4.28 -3.61 7.55
N HIS A 277 -5.60 -3.64 7.31
CA HIS A 277 -6.58 -3.28 8.33
C HIS A 277 -6.53 -4.21 9.56
N HIS A 278 -6.30 -5.52 9.37
CA HIS A 278 -6.11 -6.43 10.51
C HIS A 278 -4.86 -6.07 11.31
N LEU A 279 -3.73 -5.86 10.63
CA LEU A 279 -2.50 -5.44 11.30
C LEU A 279 -2.72 -4.14 12.09
N PHE A 280 -3.33 -3.14 11.47
CA PHE A 280 -3.55 -1.84 12.07
C PHE A 280 -4.50 -1.89 13.27
N ASP A 281 -5.72 -2.42 13.06
CA ASP A 281 -6.80 -2.32 14.05
C ASP A 281 -6.74 -3.39 15.14
N THR A 282 -6.28 -4.60 14.81
CA THR A 282 -6.32 -5.74 15.72
C THR A 282 -4.99 -6.02 16.39
N VAL A 283 -3.87 -5.70 15.71
CA VAL A 283 -2.54 -6.02 16.25
C VAL A 283 -1.84 -4.76 16.78
N VAL A 284 -1.58 -3.77 15.93
CA VAL A 284 -0.70 -2.63 16.29
C VAL A 284 -1.41 -1.63 17.20
N ALA A 285 -2.61 -1.16 16.85
CA ALA A 285 -3.29 -0.13 17.63
C ALA A 285 -3.60 -0.57 19.09
N PRO A 286 -4.02 -1.82 19.37
CA PRO A 286 -4.18 -2.28 20.74
C PRO A 286 -2.87 -2.31 21.53
N ILE A 287 -1.77 -2.75 20.93
CA ILE A 287 -0.43 -2.76 21.55
C ILE A 287 0.03 -1.33 21.86
N LEU A 288 -0.04 -0.43 20.87
CA LEU A 288 0.26 0.99 21.07
C LEU A 288 -0.58 1.60 22.19
N THR A 289 -1.88 1.26 22.25
CA THR A 289 -2.77 1.77 23.29
C THR A 289 -2.27 1.38 24.68
N LYS A 290 -1.83 0.13 24.90
CA LYS A 290 -1.29 -0.31 26.19
C LYS A 290 0.01 0.38 26.54
N VAL A 291 0.94 0.49 25.59
CA VAL A 291 2.24 1.19 25.78
C VAL A 291 2.00 2.69 26.07
N CYS A 292 1.20 3.38 25.23
CA CYS A 292 0.90 4.79 25.42
C CYS A 292 0.18 5.07 26.76
N ASN A 293 -0.72 4.21 27.20
CA ASN A 293 -1.40 4.40 28.47
C ASN A 293 -0.43 4.29 29.64
N GLN A 294 0.54 3.38 29.60
CA GLN A 294 1.58 3.30 30.63
C GLN A 294 2.47 4.54 30.61
N LEU A 295 2.91 5.01 29.44
CA LEU A 295 3.71 6.24 29.32
C LEU A 295 2.95 7.49 29.82
N ARG A 296 1.63 7.55 29.55
CA ARG A 296 0.77 8.61 30.07
C ARG A 296 0.68 8.56 31.59
N GLN A 297 0.53 7.38 32.17
CA GLN A 297 0.48 7.20 33.60
C GLN A 297 1.80 7.58 34.27
N GLU A 298 2.95 7.24 33.69
CA GLU A 298 4.25 7.69 34.17
C GLU A 298 4.33 9.22 34.22
N ARG A 299 3.99 9.91 33.13
CA ARG A 299 4.02 11.38 33.08
C ARG A 299 3.05 12.03 34.09
N GLN A 300 1.85 11.49 34.22
CA GLN A 300 0.88 11.99 35.20
C GLN A 300 1.40 11.80 36.64
N THR A 301 2.06 10.70 36.92
CA THR A 301 2.70 10.40 38.21
C THR A 301 3.84 11.37 38.51
N GLU A 302 4.69 11.67 37.52
CA GLU A 302 5.75 12.67 37.63
C GLU A 302 5.19 14.06 38.00
N ILE A 303 4.13 14.52 37.30
CA ILE A 303 3.47 15.80 37.58
C ILE A 303 2.88 15.79 39.00
N TYR A 304 2.26 14.68 39.40
CA TYR A 304 1.67 14.56 40.72
C TYR A 304 2.72 14.63 41.86
N HIS A 305 3.88 14.00 41.65
CA HIS A 305 4.97 13.97 42.66
C HIS A 305 5.94 15.16 42.56
N ALA A 306 5.80 16.02 41.53
CA ALA A 306 6.65 17.20 41.39
C ALA A 306 6.60 18.10 42.66
N GLN A 307 7.73 18.68 43.06
CA GLN A 307 7.78 19.63 44.18
C GLN A 307 7.25 21.01 43.74
N ALA A 308 5.94 21.14 43.58
CA ALA A 308 5.29 22.34 43.11
C ALA A 308 3.97 22.57 43.84
N HIS A 309 3.49 23.84 43.85
CA HIS A 309 2.20 24.21 44.48
C HIS A 309 1.06 23.49 43.76
N ARG A 310 -0.01 23.17 44.52
CA ARG A 310 -1.20 22.45 43.99
C ARG A 310 -1.79 23.05 42.71
N THR A 311 -1.83 24.40 42.64
CA THR A 311 -2.34 25.08 41.45
C THR A 311 -1.44 24.87 40.23
N GLN A 312 -0.11 24.88 40.40
CA GLN A 312 0.85 24.63 39.35
C GLN A 312 0.72 23.18 38.82
N LYS A 313 0.64 22.19 39.72
CA LYS A 313 0.41 20.78 39.31
C LYS A 313 -0.87 20.61 38.51
N ARG A 314 -1.98 21.28 38.94
CA ARG A 314 -3.23 21.21 38.20
C ARG A 314 -3.14 21.88 36.84
N ASN A 315 -2.47 23.01 36.71
CA ASN A 315 -2.27 23.69 35.45
C ASN A 315 -1.40 22.83 34.51
N GLU A 316 -0.30 22.26 35.02
CA GLU A 316 0.59 21.38 34.24
C GLU A 316 -0.16 20.13 33.76
N MET A 317 -0.95 19.50 34.63
CA MET A 317 -1.77 18.34 34.27
C MET A 317 -2.77 18.72 33.15
N SER A 318 -3.43 19.87 33.26
CA SER A 318 -4.37 20.35 32.23
C SER A 318 -3.66 20.64 30.91
N CYS A 319 -2.48 21.26 30.93
CA CYS A 319 -1.66 21.49 29.75
C CYS A 319 -1.27 20.19 29.09
N TYR A 320 -0.78 19.22 29.87
CA TYR A 320 -0.41 17.89 29.37
C TYR A 320 -1.62 17.18 28.73
N GLU A 321 -2.76 17.15 29.40
CA GLU A 321 -3.95 16.49 28.90
C GLU A 321 -4.48 17.10 27.59
N ASN A 322 -4.43 18.41 27.45
CA ASN A 322 -4.84 19.12 26.25
C ASN A 322 -3.86 18.96 25.07
N SER A 323 -2.60 18.64 25.35
CA SER A 323 -1.55 18.46 24.32
C SER A 323 -1.52 17.05 23.75
N ARG A 324 -2.19 16.06 24.39
CA ARG A 324 -2.19 14.66 23.93
C ARG A 324 -2.94 14.50 22.60
N GLN A 325 -2.47 13.55 21.81
CA GLN A 325 -3.04 13.22 20.52
C GLN A 325 -3.75 11.84 20.52
N ASP A 326 -4.65 11.64 19.53
CA ASP A 326 -5.29 10.36 19.31
C ASP A 326 -4.33 9.35 18.67
N ILE A 327 -4.30 8.13 19.20
CA ILE A 327 -3.35 7.08 18.79
C ILE A 327 -3.55 6.67 17.33
N LYS A 328 -4.80 6.39 16.92
CA LYS A 328 -5.07 5.94 15.56
C LYS A 328 -4.81 7.05 14.55
N THR A 329 -5.13 8.28 14.90
CA THR A 329 -4.85 9.45 14.05
C THR A 329 -3.35 9.65 13.85
N MET A 330 -2.55 9.53 14.92
CA MET A 330 -1.09 9.66 14.82
C MET A 330 -0.46 8.49 14.09
N LEU A 331 -0.96 7.26 14.29
CA LEU A 331 -0.50 6.08 13.56
C LEU A 331 -0.78 6.22 12.04
N LYS A 332 -1.96 6.70 11.64
CA LYS A 332 -2.27 6.99 10.23
C LYS A 332 -1.36 8.08 9.63
N LYS A 333 -0.85 8.99 10.45
CA LYS A 333 0.07 10.05 10.03
C LYS A 333 1.55 9.68 10.19
N ASN A 334 1.85 8.47 10.66
CA ASN A 334 3.23 8.01 10.78
C ASN A 334 3.91 8.02 9.41
N THR A 335 5.08 8.66 9.33
CA THR A 335 5.92 8.73 8.12
C THR A 335 7.31 8.10 8.31
N GLY A 336 7.58 7.53 9.49
CA GLY A 336 8.86 6.91 9.79
C GLY A 336 9.17 5.67 8.94
N TYR A 337 8.19 5.14 8.22
CA TYR A 337 8.35 4.10 7.21
C TYR A 337 9.18 4.51 5.99
N GLN A 338 9.50 5.80 5.82
CA GLN A 338 10.35 6.26 4.71
C GLN A 338 11.75 5.62 4.74
N GLN A 339 12.17 5.07 5.88
CA GLN A 339 13.40 4.27 6.02
C GLN A 339 13.20 2.79 5.64
N CYS A 340 11.98 2.34 5.40
CA CYS A 340 11.69 0.95 5.02
C CYS A 340 12.29 0.63 3.65
N PRO A 341 13.05 -0.48 3.49
CA PRO A 341 13.63 -0.86 2.20
C PRO A 341 12.59 -1.01 1.08
N LEU A 342 11.38 -1.48 1.41
CA LEU A 342 10.29 -1.61 0.42
C LEU A 342 9.74 -0.25 -0.02
N PHE A 343 9.72 0.74 0.87
CA PHE A 343 9.36 2.10 0.52
C PHE A 343 10.42 2.76 -0.38
N ILE A 344 11.70 2.54 -0.08
CA ILE A 344 12.82 3.01 -0.93
C ILE A 344 12.74 2.35 -2.32
N ARG A 345 12.38 1.07 -2.38
CA ARG A 345 12.16 0.37 -3.65
C ARG A 345 11.03 1.01 -4.47
N LEU A 346 9.89 1.32 -3.83
CA LEU A 346 8.78 2.02 -4.46
C LEU A 346 9.21 3.39 -5.02
N GLN A 347 10.02 4.14 -4.28
CA GLN A 347 10.59 5.41 -4.78
C GLN A 347 11.48 5.19 -6.00
N GLY A 348 12.28 4.15 -6.02
CA GLY A 348 13.10 3.77 -7.17
C GLY A 348 12.28 3.45 -8.43
N ASP A 349 11.06 2.89 -8.27
CA ASP A 349 10.14 2.68 -9.40
C ASP A 349 9.65 4.00 -9.99
N VAL A 350 9.28 4.97 -9.14
CA VAL A 350 8.88 6.31 -9.56
C VAL A 350 10.04 7.02 -10.29
N GLU A 351 11.25 6.89 -9.77
CA GLU A 351 12.43 7.45 -10.45
C GLU A 351 12.65 6.86 -11.85
N ARG A 352 12.52 5.53 -11.99
CA ARG A 352 12.67 4.86 -13.30
C ARG A 352 11.62 5.32 -14.30
N TYR A 353 10.38 5.43 -13.86
CA TYR A 353 9.30 5.98 -14.67
C TYR A 353 9.61 7.40 -15.15
N LEU A 354 10.06 8.29 -14.24
CA LEU A 354 10.39 9.68 -14.61
C LEU A 354 11.60 9.79 -15.54
N LYS A 355 12.61 8.95 -15.37
CA LYS A 355 13.75 8.86 -16.30
C LYS A 355 13.29 8.47 -17.71
N LYS A 356 12.36 7.52 -17.81
CA LYS A 356 11.78 7.09 -19.09
C LYS A 356 11.02 8.24 -19.78
N ILE A 357 10.17 8.95 -19.05
CA ILE A 357 9.41 10.11 -19.58
C ILE A 357 10.37 11.20 -20.08
N ASN A 358 11.41 11.51 -19.31
CA ASN A 358 12.39 12.54 -19.70
C ASN A 358 13.15 12.14 -20.97
N ALA A 359 13.54 10.89 -21.12
CA ALA A 359 14.20 10.39 -22.32
C ALA A 359 13.29 10.49 -23.55
N SER A 360 12.02 10.13 -23.41
CA SER A 360 11.02 10.25 -24.50
C SER A 360 10.78 11.71 -24.90
N ALA A 361 10.74 12.63 -23.93
CA ALA A 361 10.56 14.06 -24.19
C ALA A 361 11.77 14.68 -24.92
N ASN A 362 12.98 14.29 -24.57
CA ASN A 362 14.20 14.77 -25.23
C ASN A 362 14.33 14.23 -26.68
N ALA A 363 13.89 12.99 -26.91
CA ALA A 363 13.89 12.39 -28.24
C ALA A 363 12.84 13.01 -29.19
N ALA A 364 11.80 13.65 -28.64
CA ALA A 364 10.74 14.31 -29.42
C ALA A 364 11.06 15.78 -29.78
N THR A 365 12.15 16.36 -29.25
CA THR A 365 12.60 17.72 -29.58
C THR A 365 13.65 17.60 -30.68
N PRO A 366 13.35 17.97 -31.97
CA PRO A 366 14.38 17.99 -33.02
C PRO A 366 15.45 19.02 -32.63
N GLU A 367 16.74 18.66 -32.81
CA GLU A 367 17.84 19.60 -32.73
C GLU A 367 17.55 20.79 -33.66
N PRO A 368 17.75 22.03 -33.21
CA PRO A 368 17.69 23.17 -34.11
C PRO A 368 18.73 22.96 -35.22
N ALA A 369 18.28 22.85 -36.47
CA ALA A 369 19.15 22.81 -37.62
C ALA A 369 20.12 23.99 -37.52
N GLU A 370 21.41 23.71 -37.46
CA GLU A 370 22.46 24.71 -37.59
C GLU A 370 22.22 25.47 -38.91
N ALA A 371 21.83 26.72 -38.79
CA ALA A 371 21.77 27.61 -39.93
C ALA A 371 23.22 27.74 -40.46
N SER A 372 23.51 27.03 -41.55
CA SER A 372 24.70 27.28 -42.35
C SER A 372 24.64 28.74 -42.80
N ALA A 373 25.47 29.56 -42.20
CA ALA A 373 25.78 30.88 -42.69
C ALA A 373 26.59 30.68 -43.96
N ASP A 374 25.94 30.71 -45.12
CA ASP A 374 26.61 30.97 -46.38
C ASP A 374 27.03 32.45 -46.38
N GLN A 375 28.34 32.61 -46.38
CA GLN A 375 29.01 33.84 -46.77
C GLN A 375 28.94 33.98 -48.30
N ASP A 376 28.36 35.09 -48.76
CA ASP A 376 28.81 35.78 -49.97
C ASP A 376 28.56 37.28 -49.81
#